data_783f9e39c72f284d769d11613dc571b0
#
_entry.id   783f9e39c72f284d769d11613dc571b0
#
_cell.length_a   1.000
_cell.length_b   1.000
_cell.length_c   1.000
_cell.angle_alpha   90.00
_cell.angle_beta   90.00
_cell.angle_gamma   90.00
#
_symmetry.space_group_name_H-M   'P 1'
#
loop_
_entity.id
_entity.type
_entity.pdbx_description
1 polymer ?
#
loop_
_entity_poly.entity_id
_entity_poly.type
_entity_poly.pdbx_seq_one_letter_code
_entity_poly.pdbx_strand_id
1 'polypeptide(L)'
;MKHRLFLLATLGLLLVLAACVAPAPPSVATSAGGESSAAAAQPAVVEAPAGPTGSLMVALSLEPNSINPPNGADRMAGNVINQIFDSLMSIDNSSGEIVPALATAWEVAADGSLYTFTLRQGVTFHDGSAFNAQDVVATFAAGKDPANAYASAYDPVVAVVDDYTVTIAPVTPDVTFLRRMAETRIISDEQFAAEGNAGIESHPIGTGPFQFVQWNKGDRIVLQANPNYWDAGKPHLAEVIFRPISESSTRLAAIQTGEVHIVNRLNSDEAASLTGAGQVQVITYPADRVYYIAFNNLTTGVGLPTENKLVRQAMNHAVDRQAIVDGLFNGHARLSSGFVTPSNLGFDESLAPFAYDPDKARALLSEAGFPDGFSIGMACPVGAYTNFEEVCQAIANYLAEVGITMEGGEVQFLESGVYWDKEAAKELPPLFGDSWSASVGEALPRLNGALDGMNASYSSWSDPEIDAMLNQIAQTFDNEARAALYKELQAYMLDNPPFIYLYEPISFEAINSAVQGYVPNSVEQYELKDVSLNQ
;
A
#
# COMPACT_ATOMS: atom_id res chain seq x y z
N MET A 1 -9.51 60.51 -9.46
CA MET A 1 -8.86 61.68 -8.82
C MET A 1 -7.48 61.27 -8.36
N LYS A 2 -6.42 61.95 -8.92
CA LYS A 2 -5.03 62.19 -8.50
C LYS A 2 -4.13 60.93 -8.30
N HIS A 3 -3.39 60.50 -9.32
CA HIS A 3 -1.97 60.86 -9.69
C HIS A 3 -1.03 61.11 -8.53
N ARG A 4 0.06 60.28 -8.47
CA ARG A 4 1.45 60.80 -8.51
C ARG A 4 2.46 59.67 -8.73
N LEU A 5 3.04 59.78 -9.86
CA LEU A 5 4.34 59.36 -10.40
C LEU A 5 5.50 59.88 -9.53
N PHE A 6 6.56 59.08 -9.32
CA PHE A 6 7.91 59.56 -9.10
C PHE A 6 8.94 58.64 -9.78
N LEU A 7 9.61 59.21 -10.72
CA LEU A 7 10.81 58.77 -11.46
C LEU A 7 12.03 59.42 -10.80
N LEU A 8 13.21 58.75 -10.85
CA LEU A 8 14.59 59.30 -10.92
C LEU A 8 15.52 58.21 -10.39
N ALA A 9 16.38 57.63 -11.12
CA ALA A 9 17.48 58.00 -11.99
C ALA A 9 18.86 57.71 -11.35
N THR A 10 19.56 56.77 -12.00
CA THR A 10 21.01 56.67 -12.29
C THR A 10 22.05 57.02 -11.21
N LEU A 11 23.04 56.12 -11.01
CA LEU A 11 24.45 56.42 -11.29
C LEU A 11 25.29 55.11 -11.23
N GLY A 12 26.05 54.85 -12.29
CA GLY A 12 27.00 53.75 -12.37
C GLY A 12 28.35 54.10 -11.76
N LEU A 13 29.07 53.06 -11.34
CA LEU A 13 30.51 53.18 -11.07
C LEU A 13 31.22 51.92 -11.55
N LEU A 14 31.94 52.04 -12.67
CA LEU A 14 32.93 51.10 -13.17
C LEU A 14 34.20 51.22 -12.33
N LEU A 15 34.69 50.14 -11.75
CA LEU A 15 36.05 50.03 -11.25
C LEU A 15 36.76 48.87 -11.94
N VAL A 16 37.74 49.29 -12.80
CA VAL A 16 38.71 48.41 -13.46
C VAL A 16 39.85 48.18 -12.48
N LEU A 17 40.18 46.94 -12.18
CA LEU A 17 41.42 46.56 -11.48
C LEU A 17 42.26 45.66 -12.37
N ALA A 18 43.42 46.16 -12.72
CA ALA A 18 44.45 45.55 -13.54
C ALA A 18 45.15 44.40 -12.81
N ALA A 19 45.32 43.27 -13.51
CA ALA A 19 46.14 42.16 -13.03
C ALA A 19 47.62 42.41 -13.36
N CYS A 20 48.50 42.35 -12.39
CA CYS A 20 49.94 42.26 -12.55
C CYS A 20 50.38 40.81 -12.70
N VAL A 21 50.98 40.48 -13.83
CA VAL A 21 51.67 39.20 -14.12
C VAL A 21 53.13 39.36 -13.66
N ALA A 22 53.62 38.44 -12.83
CA ALA A 22 55.05 38.29 -12.49
C ALA A 22 55.65 37.09 -13.23
N PRO A 23 56.90 37.19 -13.76
CA PRO A 23 57.53 36.15 -14.54
C PRO A 23 58.19 35.06 -13.66
N ALA A 24 58.20 33.82 -14.19
CA ALA A 24 58.87 32.65 -13.60
C ALA A 24 60.38 32.67 -13.84
N PRO A 25 61.20 32.13 -12.93
CA PRO A 25 62.64 31.96 -13.14
C PRO A 25 62.97 30.64 -13.90
N PRO A 26 64.15 30.58 -14.55
CA PRO A 26 64.51 29.50 -15.48
C PRO A 26 64.99 28.21 -14.76
N SER A 27 64.71 27.09 -15.40
CA SER A 27 65.17 25.75 -15.01
C SER A 27 66.66 25.56 -15.29
N VAL A 28 67.37 25.03 -14.30
CA VAL A 28 68.74 24.45 -14.48
C VAL A 28 68.62 22.94 -14.49
N ALA A 29 69.03 22.33 -15.58
CA ALA A 29 69.22 20.89 -15.71
C ALA A 29 70.54 20.47 -15.13
N THR A 30 70.55 19.47 -14.24
CA THR A 30 71.75 18.69 -13.91
C THR A 30 71.40 17.22 -13.88
N SER A 31 72.18 16.47 -14.62
CA SER A 31 72.07 15.04 -14.87
C SER A 31 72.72 14.20 -13.77
N ALA A 32 72.24 12.96 -13.66
CA ALA A 32 72.89 11.72 -13.28
C ALA A 32 72.98 11.34 -11.82
N GLY A 33 72.50 10.14 -11.53
CA GLY A 33 72.84 9.33 -10.36
C GLY A 33 71.63 8.48 -9.93
N GLY A 34 71.54 7.24 -10.45
CA GLY A 34 70.51 6.31 -10.05
C GLY A 34 70.78 5.74 -8.65
N GLU A 35 69.74 5.72 -7.84
CA GLU A 35 69.54 4.74 -6.78
C GLU A 35 68.07 4.40 -6.67
N SER A 36 67.78 3.11 -6.86
CA SER A 36 66.45 2.53 -6.72
C SER A 36 66.05 2.55 -5.23
N SER A 37 65.16 3.50 -4.88
CA SER A 37 64.46 3.47 -3.60
C SER A 37 63.03 2.96 -3.85
N ALA A 38 62.74 1.76 -3.29
CA ALA A 38 61.39 1.23 -3.27
C ALA A 38 60.44 2.21 -2.58
N ALA A 39 59.56 2.86 -3.36
CA ALA A 39 58.48 3.65 -2.82
C ALA A 39 57.54 2.73 -2.07
N ALA A 40 57.49 2.87 -0.75
CA ALA A 40 56.45 2.29 0.07
C ALA A 40 55.12 2.80 -0.45
N ALA A 41 54.25 1.90 -0.93
CA ALA A 41 52.88 2.24 -1.27
C ALA A 41 52.20 2.78 -0.02
N GLN A 42 51.76 4.05 -0.07
CA GLN A 42 50.86 4.58 0.92
C GLN A 42 49.62 3.71 0.91
N PRO A 43 49.08 3.29 2.09
CA PRO A 43 47.81 2.61 2.14
C PRO A 43 46.75 3.55 1.50
N ALA A 44 45.99 3.00 0.57
CA ALA A 44 44.84 3.68 0.01
C ALA A 44 43.98 4.11 1.20
N VAL A 45 43.75 5.41 1.35
CA VAL A 45 42.76 5.96 2.26
C VAL A 45 41.43 5.42 1.74
N VAL A 46 40.88 4.42 2.41
CA VAL A 46 39.49 4.00 2.20
C VAL A 46 38.67 5.20 2.68
N GLU A 47 38.17 5.99 1.72
CA GLU A 47 37.24 7.07 1.99
C GLU A 47 36.07 6.47 2.77
N ALA A 48 35.83 6.96 3.98
CA ALA A 48 34.65 6.54 4.74
C ALA A 48 33.42 6.80 3.88
N PRO A 49 32.42 5.90 3.84
CA PRO A 49 31.24 6.09 3.03
C PRO A 49 30.65 7.47 3.37
N ALA A 50 30.40 8.25 2.31
CA ALA A 50 29.77 9.58 2.47
C ALA A 50 28.45 9.37 3.23
N GLY A 51 28.22 10.17 4.29
CA GLY A 51 26.99 10.08 5.07
C GLY A 51 25.75 10.38 4.22
N PRO A 52 24.54 10.20 4.76
CA PRO A 52 23.28 10.49 4.06
C PRO A 52 23.25 11.90 3.49
N THR A 53 22.77 12.06 2.25
CA THR A 53 22.72 13.36 1.55
C THR A 53 21.39 13.57 0.83
N GLY A 54 21.02 14.85 0.65
CA GLY A 54 19.81 15.22 -0.08
C GLY A 54 18.52 15.12 0.74
N SER A 55 17.50 15.84 0.28
CA SER A 55 16.16 15.88 0.84
C SER A 55 15.15 15.40 -0.19
N LEU A 56 14.46 14.30 0.08
CA LEU A 56 13.42 13.74 -0.78
C LEU A 56 12.06 14.34 -0.40
N MET A 57 11.37 14.93 -1.36
CA MET A 57 9.99 15.39 -1.19
C MET A 57 9.01 14.41 -1.83
N VAL A 58 8.06 13.92 -1.05
CA VAL A 58 7.01 12.99 -1.48
C VAL A 58 5.65 13.65 -1.33
N ALA A 59 4.88 13.76 -2.41
CA ALA A 59 3.50 14.22 -2.33
C ALA A 59 2.59 13.04 -2.01
N LEU A 60 1.81 13.16 -0.94
CA LEU A 60 0.76 12.21 -0.57
C LEU A 60 -0.61 12.72 -1.03
N SER A 61 -1.46 11.84 -1.54
CA SER A 61 -2.81 12.21 -1.98
C SER A 61 -3.75 12.61 -0.83
N LEU A 62 -3.46 12.16 0.37
CA LEU A 62 -4.20 12.50 1.60
C LEU A 62 -3.22 12.72 2.75
N GLU A 63 -3.65 13.50 3.75
CA GLU A 63 -2.93 13.60 5.01
C GLU A 63 -3.10 12.29 5.82
N PRO A 64 -2.02 11.74 6.42
CA PRO A 64 -2.14 10.62 7.34
C PRO A 64 -3.12 10.90 8.49
N ASN A 65 -3.94 9.93 8.85
CA ASN A 65 -4.85 10.05 9.99
C ASN A 65 -4.09 10.00 11.33
N SER A 66 -3.01 9.22 11.39
CA SER A 66 -2.16 9.01 12.56
C SER A 66 -0.75 8.60 12.14
N ILE A 67 0.24 8.84 13.00
CA ILE A 67 1.61 8.31 12.88
C ILE A 67 1.96 7.37 14.05
N ASN A 68 0.99 7.03 14.89
CA ASN A 68 1.09 5.95 15.86
C ASN A 68 0.76 4.61 15.18
N PRO A 69 1.67 3.61 15.15
CA PRO A 69 1.47 2.36 14.41
C PRO A 69 0.14 1.65 14.64
N PRO A 70 -0.35 1.45 15.88
CA PRO A 70 -1.64 0.82 16.09
C PRO A 70 -2.84 1.57 15.52
N ASN A 71 -2.74 2.91 15.39
CA ASN A 71 -3.85 3.76 14.94
C ASN A 71 -3.72 4.20 13.47
N GLY A 72 -2.56 4.01 12.87
CA GLY A 72 -2.23 4.38 11.50
C GLY A 72 -2.78 3.38 10.48
N ALA A 73 -4.09 3.34 10.32
CA ALA A 73 -4.79 2.32 9.54
C ALA A 73 -4.79 2.58 8.03
N ASP A 74 -4.64 3.82 7.59
CA ASP A 74 -4.66 4.16 6.17
C ASP A 74 -3.28 4.03 5.50
N ARG A 75 -3.28 3.90 4.17
CA ARG A 75 -2.05 3.75 3.38
C ARG A 75 -1.10 4.94 3.52
N MET A 76 -1.62 6.15 3.67
CA MET A 76 -0.80 7.36 3.78
C MET A 76 -0.10 7.41 5.14
N ALA A 77 -0.78 6.98 6.20
CA ALA A 77 -0.19 6.76 7.52
C ALA A 77 0.94 5.72 7.45
N GLY A 78 0.68 4.58 6.82
CA GLY A 78 1.68 3.52 6.61
C GLY A 78 2.94 4.03 5.90
N ASN A 79 2.81 4.91 4.92
CA ASN A 79 3.95 5.49 4.20
C ASN A 79 4.90 6.29 5.10
N VAL A 80 4.40 6.94 6.13
CA VAL A 80 5.22 7.68 7.12
C VAL A 80 5.73 6.74 8.22
N ILE A 81 4.82 5.91 8.77
CA ILE A 81 5.12 4.98 9.86
C ILE A 81 6.26 4.02 9.48
N ASN A 82 6.27 3.50 8.26
CA ASN A 82 7.29 2.58 7.75
C ASN A 82 8.70 3.18 7.69
N GLN A 83 8.83 4.51 7.72
CA GLN A 83 10.14 5.15 7.76
C GLN A 83 10.66 5.32 9.18
N ILE A 84 9.75 5.38 10.17
CA ILE A 84 10.06 5.65 11.57
C ILE A 84 10.27 4.35 12.37
N PHE A 85 9.51 3.32 12.04
CA PHE A 85 9.45 2.07 12.80
C PHE A 85 9.81 0.88 11.93
N ASP A 86 10.61 -0.05 12.47
CA ASP A 86 10.79 -1.38 11.91
C ASP A 86 9.79 -2.38 12.50
N SER A 87 9.68 -3.53 11.85
CA SER A 87 8.94 -4.72 12.31
C SER A 87 9.90 -5.86 12.62
N LEU A 88 9.40 -6.97 13.18
CA LEU A 88 10.22 -8.16 13.44
C LEU A 88 10.79 -8.73 12.15
N MET A 89 10.03 -8.70 11.08
CA MET A 89 10.39 -9.16 9.74
C MET A 89 10.01 -8.08 8.73
N SER A 90 10.52 -8.17 7.52
CA SER A 90 10.12 -7.33 6.38
C SER A 90 9.65 -8.22 5.24
N ILE A 91 9.00 -7.63 4.25
CA ILE A 91 8.65 -8.29 2.99
C ILE A 91 9.54 -7.68 1.91
N ASP A 92 10.30 -8.51 1.22
CA ASP A 92 11.08 -8.06 0.07
C ASP A 92 10.15 -7.69 -1.09
N ASN A 93 10.18 -6.44 -1.52
CA ASN A 93 9.27 -5.91 -2.54
C ASN A 93 9.44 -6.57 -3.91
N SER A 94 10.59 -7.18 -4.19
CA SER A 94 10.87 -7.80 -5.48
C SER A 94 10.41 -9.25 -5.56
N SER A 95 10.54 -10.01 -4.46
CA SER A 95 10.19 -11.43 -4.39
C SER A 95 8.88 -11.71 -3.66
N GLY A 96 8.39 -10.77 -2.81
CA GLY A 96 7.27 -10.98 -1.90
C GLY A 96 7.58 -11.92 -0.73
N GLU A 97 8.84 -12.30 -0.55
CA GLU A 97 9.27 -13.19 0.54
C GLU A 97 9.43 -12.43 1.86
N ILE A 98 9.19 -13.15 2.97
CA ILE A 98 9.44 -12.65 4.32
C ILE A 98 10.93 -12.76 4.60
N VAL A 99 11.57 -11.66 4.96
CA VAL A 99 13.00 -11.55 5.25
C VAL A 99 13.25 -11.04 6.67
N PRO A 100 14.40 -11.36 7.30
CA PRO A 100 14.75 -10.87 8.62
C PRO A 100 14.85 -9.34 8.69
N ALA A 101 14.33 -8.76 9.82
CA ALA A 101 14.51 -7.36 10.19
C ALA A 101 14.95 -7.24 11.65
N LEU A 102 14.07 -6.82 12.59
CA LEU A 102 14.40 -6.82 14.03
C LEU A 102 14.51 -8.25 14.61
N ALA A 103 13.86 -9.24 14.01
CA ALA A 103 14.15 -10.64 14.25
C ALA A 103 15.18 -11.15 13.23
N THR A 104 16.21 -11.89 13.69
CA THR A 104 17.23 -12.49 12.85
C THR A 104 16.86 -13.91 12.39
N ALA A 105 15.98 -14.56 13.13
CA ALA A 105 15.44 -15.89 12.85
C ALA A 105 14.11 -16.10 13.55
N TRP A 106 13.32 -17.04 13.07
CA TRP A 106 12.09 -17.49 13.72
C TRP A 106 11.86 -18.97 13.50
N GLU A 107 11.14 -19.58 14.44
CA GLU A 107 10.67 -20.96 14.37
C GLU A 107 9.16 -20.99 14.53
N VAL A 108 8.48 -21.83 13.78
CA VAL A 108 7.02 -22.01 13.80
C VAL A 108 6.72 -23.42 14.24
N ALA A 109 5.87 -23.57 15.26
CA ALA A 109 5.33 -24.88 15.63
C ALA A 109 4.57 -25.50 14.45
N ALA A 110 4.65 -26.82 14.28
CA ALA A 110 4.09 -27.48 13.10
C ALA A 110 2.57 -27.28 12.90
N ASP A 111 1.85 -26.96 13.99
CA ASP A 111 0.43 -26.64 14.01
C ASP A 111 0.12 -25.13 14.01
N GLY A 112 1.14 -24.27 13.84
CA GLY A 112 1.00 -22.82 13.84
C GLY A 112 0.58 -22.21 15.17
N SER A 113 0.61 -22.98 16.26
CA SER A 113 0.15 -22.51 17.58
C SER A 113 1.15 -21.61 18.30
N LEU A 114 2.43 -21.66 17.92
CA LEU A 114 3.50 -20.91 18.57
C LEU A 114 4.56 -20.50 17.57
N TYR A 115 5.00 -19.25 17.68
CA TYR A 115 6.12 -18.68 16.94
C TYR A 115 7.18 -18.23 17.92
N THR A 116 8.44 -18.61 17.72
CA THR A 116 9.59 -18.19 18.52
C THR A 116 10.48 -17.31 17.66
N PHE A 117 10.74 -16.08 18.09
CA PHE A 117 11.58 -15.12 17.39
C PHE A 117 12.87 -14.88 18.15
N THR A 118 14.01 -14.95 17.43
CA THR A 118 15.32 -14.51 17.93
C THR A 118 15.54 -13.07 17.47
N LEU A 119 15.66 -12.14 18.43
CA LEU A 119 15.78 -10.72 18.17
C LEU A 119 17.20 -10.29 17.86
N ARG A 120 17.34 -9.23 17.05
CA ARG A 120 18.61 -8.60 16.71
C ARG A 120 19.16 -7.84 17.91
N GLN A 121 20.43 -8.10 18.23
CA GLN A 121 21.14 -7.39 19.32
C GLN A 121 21.79 -6.11 18.80
N GLY A 122 21.95 -5.14 19.69
CA GLY A 122 22.64 -3.87 19.41
C GLY A 122 21.82 -2.86 18.62
N VAL A 123 20.51 -3.10 18.43
CA VAL A 123 19.58 -2.12 17.86
C VAL A 123 19.21 -1.09 18.95
N THR A 124 19.13 0.19 18.57
CA THR A 124 18.66 1.25 19.44
C THR A 124 17.49 2.00 18.81
N PHE A 125 16.59 2.46 19.65
CA PHE A 125 15.57 3.43 19.26
C PHE A 125 16.19 4.80 18.98
N HIS A 126 15.42 5.71 18.42
CA HIS A 126 15.86 7.06 18.03
C HIS A 126 16.34 7.91 19.21
N ASP A 127 15.90 7.63 20.43
CA ASP A 127 16.33 8.29 21.68
C ASP A 127 17.57 7.63 22.30
N GLY A 128 18.05 6.53 21.75
CA GLY A 128 19.21 5.76 22.22
C GLY A 128 18.88 4.63 23.18
N SER A 129 17.62 4.43 23.58
CA SER A 129 17.19 3.26 24.36
C SER A 129 17.42 1.97 23.58
N ALA A 130 17.67 0.84 24.25
CA ALA A 130 18.00 -0.42 23.62
C ALA A 130 16.74 -1.20 23.25
N PHE A 131 16.67 -1.72 22.04
CA PHE A 131 15.62 -2.65 21.62
C PHE A 131 15.81 -4.02 22.27
N ASN A 132 14.71 -4.58 22.81
CA ASN A 132 14.67 -5.91 23.43
C ASN A 132 13.25 -6.53 23.37
N ALA A 133 13.06 -7.67 24.01
CA ALA A 133 11.80 -8.45 24.00
C ALA A 133 10.61 -7.73 24.67
N GLN A 134 10.84 -6.77 25.59
CA GLN A 134 9.76 -6.00 26.22
C GLN A 134 9.07 -5.06 25.24
N ASP A 135 9.79 -4.54 24.24
CA ASP A 135 9.22 -3.69 23.19
C ASP A 135 8.18 -4.43 22.36
N VAL A 136 8.41 -5.73 22.10
CA VAL A 136 7.43 -6.58 21.43
C VAL A 136 6.17 -6.72 22.30
N VAL A 137 6.32 -6.97 23.60
CA VAL A 137 5.19 -7.05 24.53
C VAL A 137 4.42 -5.74 24.57
N ALA A 138 5.13 -4.61 24.67
CA ALA A 138 4.54 -3.26 24.70
C ALA A 138 3.76 -2.96 23.41
N THR A 139 4.29 -3.36 22.25
CA THR A 139 3.62 -3.20 20.95
C THR A 139 2.25 -3.86 20.95
N PHE A 140 2.16 -5.11 21.38
CA PHE A 140 0.87 -5.81 21.46
C PHE A 140 -0.05 -5.23 22.54
N ALA A 141 0.49 -4.75 23.66
CA ALA A 141 -0.30 -4.07 24.69
C ALA A 141 -0.90 -2.75 24.17
N ALA A 142 -0.11 -1.94 23.47
CA ALA A 142 -0.56 -0.68 22.88
C ALA A 142 -1.64 -0.89 21.81
N GLY A 143 -1.51 -1.94 21.00
CA GLY A 143 -2.45 -2.28 19.95
C GLY A 143 -3.83 -2.73 20.44
N LYS A 144 -3.94 -3.19 21.70
CA LYS A 144 -5.22 -3.57 22.33
C LYS A 144 -6.07 -2.39 22.81
N ASP A 145 -5.64 -1.15 22.55
CA ASP A 145 -6.44 0.03 22.86
C ASP A 145 -7.83 -0.10 22.19
N PRO A 146 -8.95 0.04 22.93
CA PRO A 146 -10.29 -0.02 22.35
C PRO A 146 -10.56 1.03 21.25
N ALA A 147 -9.78 2.11 21.21
CA ALA A 147 -9.86 3.10 20.13
C ALA A 147 -9.22 2.63 18.82
N ASN A 148 -8.44 1.53 18.86
CA ASN A 148 -7.84 0.94 17.66
C ASN A 148 -8.88 0.08 16.92
N ALA A 149 -9.21 0.45 15.69
CA ALA A 149 -10.15 -0.30 14.83
C ALA A 149 -9.67 -1.74 14.52
N TYR A 150 -8.37 -2.01 14.67
CA TYR A 150 -7.73 -3.31 14.41
C TYR A 150 -7.22 -3.97 15.69
N ALA A 151 -7.80 -3.66 16.85
CA ALA A 151 -7.36 -4.20 18.14
C ALA A 151 -7.27 -5.74 18.17
N SER A 152 -8.14 -6.45 17.45
CA SER A 152 -8.11 -7.92 17.32
C SER A 152 -6.83 -8.45 16.67
N ALA A 153 -6.14 -7.67 15.83
CA ALA A 153 -4.85 -8.07 15.27
C ALA A 153 -3.74 -8.19 16.32
N TYR A 154 -3.96 -7.58 17.51
CA TYR A 154 -3.02 -7.55 18.64
C TYR A 154 -3.42 -8.51 19.78
N ASP A 155 -4.43 -9.36 19.60
CA ASP A 155 -4.87 -10.36 20.58
C ASP A 155 -3.87 -11.49 20.88
N PRO A 156 -2.88 -11.83 20.00
CA PRO A 156 -1.90 -12.86 20.31
C PRO A 156 -1.24 -12.67 21.67
N VAL A 157 -0.94 -13.81 22.31
CA VAL A 157 -0.23 -13.83 23.59
C VAL A 157 1.26 -13.75 23.33
N VAL A 158 1.90 -12.71 23.84
CA VAL A 158 3.35 -12.50 23.75
C VAL A 158 3.99 -12.84 25.09
N ALA A 159 5.06 -13.64 25.08
CA ALA A 159 5.82 -14.00 26.27
C ALA A 159 7.32 -13.83 26.04
N VAL A 160 7.98 -13.20 26.99
CA VAL A 160 9.44 -13.04 27.02
C VAL A 160 10.07 -14.34 27.51
N VAL A 161 11.02 -14.87 26.74
CA VAL A 161 11.86 -16.00 27.15
C VAL A 161 13.16 -15.48 27.78
N ASP A 162 13.81 -14.53 27.12
CA ASP A 162 14.96 -13.73 27.58
C ASP A 162 14.96 -12.38 26.84
N ASP A 163 15.98 -11.54 27.08
CA ASP A 163 16.04 -10.18 26.52
C ASP A 163 15.99 -10.16 24.98
N TYR A 164 16.37 -11.24 24.33
CA TYR A 164 16.42 -11.33 22.84
C TYR A 164 15.69 -12.54 22.27
N THR A 165 14.80 -13.14 23.06
CA THR A 165 13.95 -14.24 22.60
C THR A 165 12.53 -14.02 23.08
N VAL A 166 11.58 -13.99 22.14
CA VAL A 166 10.16 -13.81 22.42
C VAL A 166 9.34 -14.91 21.74
N THR A 167 8.31 -15.37 22.42
CA THR A 167 7.30 -16.25 21.81
C THR A 167 5.99 -15.52 21.62
N ILE A 168 5.33 -15.79 20.49
CA ILE A 168 4.03 -15.22 20.16
C ILE A 168 3.10 -16.37 19.78
N ALA A 169 1.98 -16.48 20.51
CA ALA A 169 0.94 -17.47 20.27
C ALA A 169 -0.31 -16.76 19.74
N PRO A 170 -0.70 -16.95 18.46
CA PRO A 170 -1.97 -16.44 17.96
C PRO A 170 -3.14 -17.10 18.67
N VAL A 171 -4.28 -16.41 18.76
CA VAL A 171 -5.52 -16.95 19.39
C VAL A 171 -5.98 -18.21 18.66
N THR A 172 -5.88 -18.21 17.35
CA THR A 172 -6.07 -19.36 16.46
C THR A 172 -4.91 -19.44 15.49
N PRO A 173 -4.41 -20.66 15.17
CA PRO A 173 -3.42 -20.82 14.12
C PRO A 173 -3.89 -20.18 12.82
N ASP A 174 -3.01 -19.40 12.17
CA ASP A 174 -3.31 -18.63 10.98
C ASP A 174 -2.07 -18.53 10.09
N VAL A 175 -2.19 -19.01 8.87
CA VAL A 175 -1.09 -19.03 7.88
C VAL A 175 -0.61 -17.63 7.49
N THR A 176 -1.42 -16.61 7.70
CA THR A 176 -1.06 -15.21 7.40
C THR A 176 -0.33 -14.53 8.56
N PHE A 177 -0.16 -15.21 9.70
CA PHE A 177 0.37 -14.62 10.92
C PHE A 177 1.78 -14.02 10.74
N LEU A 178 2.70 -14.71 10.06
CA LEU A 178 4.04 -14.18 9.79
C LEU A 178 4.00 -12.89 8.96
N ARG A 179 3.10 -12.80 7.98
CA ARG A 179 2.95 -11.58 7.17
C ARG A 179 2.42 -10.42 8.01
N ARG A 180 1.46 -10.67 8.90
CA ARG A 180 1.02 -9.64 9.86
C ARG A 180 2.16 -9.19 10.77
N MET A 181 3.03 -10.09 11.20
CA MET A 181 4.22 -9.71 11.99
C MET A 181 5.21 -8.88 11.19
N ALA A 182 5.30 -9.06 9.87
CA ALA A 182 6.09 -8.20 8.99
C ALA A 182 5.49 -6.79 8.81
N GLU A 183 4.21 -6.64 9.06
CA GLU A 183 3.50 -5.35 9.01
C GLU A 183 3.35 -4.70 10.40
N THR A 184 3.54 -5.47 11.49
CA THR A 184 3.43 -4.97 12.86
C THR A 184 4.68 -4.21 13.26
N ARG A 185 4.58 -2.88 13.38
CA ARG A 185 5.68 -1.98 13.73
C ARG A 185 5.94 -1.97 15.22
N ILE A 186 7.21 -2.14 15.60
CA ILE A 186 7.61 -2.25 17.00
C ILE A 186 7.80 -0.85 17.60
N ILE A 187 7.16 -0.61 18.74
CA ILE A 187 7.27 0.64 19.53
C ILE A 187 8.18 0.45 20.74
N SER A 188 8.67 1.55 21.31
CA SER A 188 9.44 1.55 22.55
C SER A 188 8.54 1.28 23.77
N ASP A 189 8.90 0.29 24.59
CA ASP A 189 8.22 0.00 25.85
C ASP A 189 8.38 1.14 26.86
N GLU A 190 9.56 1.77 26.90
CA GLU A 190 9.85 2.92 27.77
C GLU A 190 8.96 4.12 27.40
N GLN A 191 8.83 4.44 26.08
CA GLN A 191 7.96 5.51 25.64
C GLN A 191 6.49 5.19 25.93
N PHE A 192 6.04 3.98 25.60
CA PHE A 192 4.66 3.59 25.84
C PHE A 192 4.30 3.60 27.33
N ALA A 193 5.19 3.13 28.20
CA ALA A 193 4.99 3.16 29.65
C ALA A 193 4.93 4.59 30.22
N ALA A 194 5.73 5.52 29.68
CA ALA A 194 5.78 6.91 30.13
C ALA A 194 4.60 7.76 29.62
N GLU A 195 4.17 7.58 28.38
CA GLU A 195 3.34 8.53 27.66
C GLU A 195 2.11 7.91 26.95
N GLY A 196 2.08 6.59 26.85
CA GLY A 196 1.00 5.85 26.16
C GLY A 196 0.92 6.15 24.67
N ASN A 197 -0.19 5.74 24.04
CA ASN A 197 -0.44 5.96 22.61
C ASN A 197 -0.42 7.45 22.21
N ALA A 198 -0.81 8.34 23.09
CA ALA A 198 -0.81 9.79 22.81
C ALA A 198 0.60 10.36 22.68
N GLY A 199 1.57 9.86 23.43
CA GLY A 199 2.98 10.25 23.30
C GLY A 199 3.55 9.76 21.98
N ILE A 200 3.30 8.51 21.61
CA ILE A 200 3.74 7.95 20.33
C ILE A 200 3.16 8.75 19.15
N GLU A 201 1.88 9.14 19.22
CA GLU A 201 1.26 9.99 18.19
C GLU A 201 1.92 11.36 18.06
N SER A 202 2.35 11.97 19.16
CA SER A 202 2.88 13.35 19.17
C SER A 202 4.34 13.44 18.76
N HIS A 203 5.16 12.45 19.13
CA HIS A 203 6.61 12.39 18.83
C HIS A 203 7.10 10.94 18.79
N PRO A 204 6.80 10.23 17.70
CA PRO A 204 7.10 8.81 17.58
C PRO A 204 8.59 8.52 17.68
N ILE A 205 8.96 7.55 18.51
CA ILE A 205 10.31 7.03 18.70
C ILE A 205 10.33 5.59 18.22
N GLY A 206 10.99 5.34 17.10
CA GLY A 206 11.12 4.01 16.49
C GLY A 206 12.57 3.59 16.35
N THR A 207 12.79 2.45 15.68
CA THR A 207 14.12 1.92 15.33
C THR A 207 14.47 2.17 13.86
N GLY A 208 13.54 2.73 13.09
CA GLY A 208 13.59 2.83 11.64
C GLY A 208 14.68 3.73 11.07
N PRO A 209 14.80 3.75 9.73
CA PRO A 209 15.86 4.47 9.03
C PRO A 209 15.76 6.00 9.16
N PHE A 210 14.60 6.54 9.51
CA PHE A 210 14.40 7.96 9.67
C PHE A 210 13.76 8.29 11.03
N GLN A 211 14.21 9.40 11.64
CA GLN A 211 13.70 9.94 12.89
C GLN A 211 12.66 11.03 12.62
N PHE A 212 11.61 11.06 13.40
CA PHE A 212 10.59 12.10 13.34
C PHE A 212 11.17 13.46 13.81
N VAL A 213 10.90 14.51 13.03
CA VAL A 213 11.28 15.89 13.38
C VAL A 213 10.04 16.72 13.72
N GLN A 214 9.06 16.77 12.82
CA GLN A 214 7.84 17.55 13.03
C GLN A 214 6.71 17.12 12.11
N TRP A 215 5.50 17.37 12.56
CA TRP A 215 4.29 17.30 11.75
C TRP A 215 3.52 18.63 11.83
N ASN A 216 3.54 19.39 10.76
CA ASN A 216 2.70 20.58 10.59
C ASN A 216 1.44 20.15 9.85
N LYS A 217 0.35 19.93 10.57
CA LYS A 217 -0.92 19.47 10.00
C LYS A 217 -1.35 20.35 8.82
N GLY A 218 -1.73 19.70 7.71
CA GLY A 218 -2.11 20.36 6.46
C GLY A 218 -0.95 20.90 5.61
N ASP A 219 0.31 20.81 6.06
CA ASP A 219 1.48 21.30 5.32
C ASP A 219 2.49 20.17 5.05
N ARG A 220 3.13 19.63 6.08
CA ARG A 220 4.19 18.63 5.90
C ARG A 220 4.50 17.81 7.14
N ILE A 221 5.08 16.62 6.90
CA ILE A 221 5.77 15.80 7.90
C ILE A 221 7.24 15.74 7.50
N VAL A 222 8.15 16.03 8.44
CA VAL A 222 9.60 16.04 8.21
C VAL A 222 10.25 14.94 9.02
N LEU A 223 11.04 14.11 8.35
CA LEU A 223 11.86 13.06 8.92
C LEU A 223 13.33 13.30 8.55
N GLN A 224 14.26 13.02 9.47
CA GLN A 224 15.70 13.08 9.23
C GLN A 224 16.34 11.68 9.31
N ALA A 225 17.46 11.49 8.66
CA ALA A 225 18.20 10.22 8.71
C ALA A 225 18.53 9.81 10.15
N ASN A 226 18.35 8.53 10.46
CA ASN A 226 18.81 7.93 11.71
C ASN A 226 20.31 7.59 11.59
N PRO A 227 21.22 8.32 12.27
CA PRO A 227 22.66 8.05 12.16
C PRO A 227 23.08 6.72 12.79
N ASN A 228 22.21 6.14 13.63
CA ASN A 228 22.46 4.90 14.35
C ASN A 228 21.62 3.73 13.80
N TYR A 229 21.15 3.84 12.55
CA TYR A 229 20.33 2.79 11.97
C TYR A 229 21.08 1.46 11.92
N TRP A 230 20.44 0.40 12.37
CA TRP A 230 21.05 -0.94 12.52
C TRP A 230 21.49 -1.57 11.18
N ASP A 231 20.84 -1.19 10.05
CA ASP A 231 21.23 -1.65 8.72
C ASP A 231 22.33 -0.71 8.16
N ALA A 232 23.58 -1.14 8.34
CA ALA A 232 24.75 -0.31 8.10
C ALA A 232 24.81 0.25 6.66
N GLY A 233 25.11 1.54 6.56
CA GLY A 233 25.20 2.27 5.29
C GLY A 233 23.86 2.86 4.82
N LYS A 234 22.80 2.67 5.56
CA LYS A 234 21.46 3.22 5.30
C LYS A 234 21.04 4.16 6.44
N PRO A 235 20.08 5.07 6.17
CA PRO A 235 19.54 5.45 4.85
C PRO A 235 20.55 6.26 4.03
N HIS A 236 20.32 6.40 2.71
CA HIS A 236 21.15 7.24 1.86
C HIS A 236 20.72 8.71 1.84
N LEU A 237 19.45 8.99 2.10
CA LEU A 237 18.88 10.33 2.16
C LEU A 237 19.13 10.97 3.55
N ALA A 238 19.45 12.26 3.58
CA ALA A 238 19.57 13.01 4.83
C ALA A 238 18.18 13.36 5.42
N GLU A 239 17.19 13.56 4.58
CA GLU A 239 15.86 14.01 4.98
C GLU A 239 14.78 13.45 4.04
N VAL A 240 13.60 13.16 4.58
CA VAL A 240 12.38 12.87 3.82
C VAL A 240 11.28 13.82 4.30
N ILE A 241 10.60 14.47 3.34
CA ILE A 241 9.48 15.37 3.60
C ILE A 241 8.25 14.83 2.88
N PHE A 242 7.22 14.47 3.64
CA PHE A 242 5.91 14.14 3.11
C PHE A 242 5.02 15.37 3.08
N ARG A 243 4.41 15.66 1.93
CA ARG A 243 3.50 16.79 1.73
C ARG A 243 2.11 16.29 1.32
N PRO A 244 1.09 16.43 2.16
CA PRO A 244 -0.29 16.16 1.76
C PRO A 244 -0.73 17.18 0.70
N ILE A 245 -1.07 16.70 -0.49
CA ILE A 245 -1.59 17.51 -1.59
C ILE A 245 -2.80 16.77 -2.17
N SER A 246 -4.00 17.09 -1.71
CA SER A 246 -5.21 16.35 -2.07
C SER A 246 -5.61 16.54 -3.54
N GLU A 247 -5.44 17.78 -4.06
CA GLU A 247 -5.79 18.08 -5.44
C GLU A 247 -4.81 17.46 -6.43
N SER A 248 -5.30 16.59 -7.31
CA SER A 248 -4.50 15.84 -8.27
C SER A 248 -3.75 16.75 -9.24
N SER A 249 -4.41 17.77 -9.78
CA SER A 249 -3.79 18.76 -10.68
C SER A 249 -2.63 19.53 -10.01
N THR A 250 -2.72 19.77 -8.71
CA THR A 250 -1.65 20.41 -7.94
C THR A 250 -0.47 19.45 -7.76
N ARG A 251 -0.73 18.16 -7.48
CA ARG A 251 0.34 17.13 -7.45
C ARG A 251 1.05 17.02 -8.78
N LEU A 252 0.28 17.01 -9.88
CA LEU A 252 0.82 16.96 -11.23
C LEU A 252 1.73 18.17 -11.53
N ALA A 253 1.31 19.39 -11.19
CA ALA A 253 2.12 20.58 -11.35
C ALA A 253 3.39 20.55 -10.51
N ALA A 254 3.32 20.07 -9.26
CA ALA A 254 4.44 20.00 -8.35
C ALA A 254 5.55 19.04 -8.84
N ILE A 255 5.21 17.88 -9.42
CA ILE A 255 6.20 16.97 -9.99
C ILE A 255 6.81 17.54 -11.30
N GLN A 256 6.02 18.20 -12.13
CA GLN A 256 6.49 18.83 -13.37
C GLN A 256 7.47 19.98 -13.12
N THR A 257 7.27 20.73 -12.04
CA THR A 257 8.18 21.84 -11.65
C THR A 257 9.37 21.38 -10.81
N GLY A 258 9.41 20.11 -10.39
CA GLY A 258 10.46 19.59 -9.51
C GLY A 258 10.28 20.01 -8.03
N GLU A 259 9.12 20.55 -7.66
CA GLU A 259 8.81 20.88 -6.26
C GLU A 259 8.68 19.62 -5.37
N VAL A 260 8.28 18.50 -5.96
CA VAL A 260 8.28 17.18 -5.34
C VAL A 260 9.02 16.17 -6.20
N HIS A 261 9.51 15.08 -5.58
CA HIS A 261 10.29 14.06 -6.26
C HIS A 261 9.48 12.78 -6.55
N ILE A 262 8.43 12.52 -5.78
CA ILE A 262 7.53 11.36 -5.96
C ILE A 262 6.09 11.83 -5.78
N VAL A 263 5.21 11.38 -6.67
CA VAL A 263 3.76 11.58 -6.63
C VAL A 263 3.08 10.25 -6.85
N ASN A 264 2.17 9.86 -5.95
CA ASN A 264 1.35 8.65 -6.08
C ASN A 264 -0.05 8.94 -6.62
N ARG A 265 -0.77 7.86 -6.94
CA ARG A 265 -2.19 7.88 -7.30
C ARG A 265 -2.54 8.86 -8.40
N LEU A 266 -1.77 8.84 -9.47
CA LEU A 266 -2.13 9.47 -10.72
C LEU A 266 -3.19 8.63 -11.43
N ASN A 267 -4.10 9.28 -12.14
CA ASN A 267 -4.95 8.59 -13.09
C ASN A 267 -4.22 8.37 -14.43
N SER A 268 -4.80 7.60 -15.34
CA SER A 268 -4.20 7.25 -16.62
C SER A 268 -3.94 8.48 -17.52
N ASP A 269 -4.81 9.48 -17.50
CA ASP A 269 -4.66 10.71 -18.32
C ASP A 269 -3.53 11.59 -17.79
N GLU A 270 -3.44 11.73 -16.45
CA GLU A 270 -2.36 12.45 -15.79
C GLU A 270 -1.01 11.78 -16.07
N ALA A 271 -0.95 10.45 -15.95
CA ALA A 271 0.24 9.66 -16.26
C ALA A 271 0.65 9.83 -17.74
N ALA A 272 -0.31 9.77 -18.66
CA ALA A 272 -0.07 10.00 -20.08
C ALA A 272 0.46 11.43 -20.37
N SER A 273 -0.05 12.44 -19.66
CA SER A 273 0.39 13.84 -19.79
C SER A 273 1.85 14.07 -19.39
N LEU A 274 2.39 13.22 -18.51
CA LEU A 274 3.78 13.27 -18.04
C LEU A 274 4.75 12.53 -18.98
N THR A 275 4.24 11.70 -19.89
CA THR A 275 5.08 10.93 -20.81
C THR A 275 5.88 11.86 -21.71
N GLY A 276 7.22 11.79 -21.63
CA GLY A 276 8.12 12.67 -22.36
C GLY A 276 8.41 14.03 -21.70
N ALA A 277 7.97 14.26 -20.48
CA ALA A 277 8.19 15.50 -19.71
C ALA A 277 9.62 15.60 -19.11
N GLY A 278 10.63 15.17 -19.82
CA GLY A 278 12.07 15.41 -19.59
C GLY A 278 12.63 14.81 -18.28
N GLN A 279 12.31 15.38 -17.13
CA GLN A 279 12.84 14.98 -15.82
C GLN A 279 11.88 14.11 -15.00
N VAL A 280 10.75 13.71 -15.56
CA VAL A 280 9.75 12.90 -14.89
C VAL A 280 9.64 11.55 -15.59
N GLN A 281 9.72 10.49 -14.81
CA GLN A 281 9.43 9.12 -15.22
C GLN A 281 8.10 8.68 -14.59
N VAL A 282 7.21 8.10 -15.40
CA VAL A 282 6.02 7.44 -14.92
C VAL A 282 6.32 5.95 -14.74
N ILE A 283 6.06 5.44 -13.53
CA ILE A 283 6.13 4.02 -13.21
C ILE A 283 4.72 3.48 -13.14
N THR A 284 4.50 2.31 -13.75
CA THR A 284 3.23 1.59 -13.71
C THR A 284 3.43 0.23 -13.08
N TYR A 285 2.51 -0.18 -12.22
CA TYR A 285 2.53 -1.48 -11.58
C TYR A 285 1.12 -1.95 -11.24
N PRO A 286 0.85 -3.27 -11.23
CA PRO A 286 -0.44 -3.79 -10.79
C PRO A 286 -0.61 -3.52 -9.28
N ALA A 287 -1.72 -2.90 -8.89
CA ALA A 287 -2.09 -2.79 -7.48
C ALA A 287 -2.74 -4.10 -7.02
N ASP A 288 -2.42 -4.55 -5.80
CA ASP A 288 -3.06 -5.73 -5.20
C ASP A 288 -4.44 -5.36 -4.65
N ARG A 289 -5.36 -5.09 -5.57
CA ARG A 289 -6.75 -4.69 -5.30
C ARG A 289 -7.69 -5.27 -6.34
N VAL A 290 -8.86 -5.72 -5.90
CA VAL A 290 -9.92 -6.23 -6.79
C VAL A 290 -11.16 -5.36 -6.61
N TYR A 291 -11.75 -4.93 -7.73
CA TYR A 291 -13.03 -4.23 -7.77
C TYR A 291 -14.15 -5.18 -8.17
N TYR A 292 -15.32 -5.01 -7.57
CA TYR A 292 -16.46 -5.91 -7.76
C TYR A 292 -17.80 -5.24 -7.42
N ILE A 293 -18.90 -5.84 -7.86
CA ILE A 293 -20.23 -5.61 -7.29
C ILE A 293 -20.57 -6.85 -6.46
N ALA A 294 -20.80 -6.64 -5.18
CA ALA A 294 -21.18 -7.70 -4.24
C ALA A 294 -22.66 -8.05 -4.36
N PHE A 295 -22.97 -9.32 -4.13
CA PHE A 295 -24.33 -9.79 -3.86
C PHE A 295 -24.52 -9.90 -2.34
N ASN A 296 -25.56 -9.27 -1.82
CA ASN A 296 -25.90 -9.40 -0.40
C ASN A 296 -26.90 -10.56 -0.21
N ASN A 297 -26.41 -11.71 0.27
CA ASN A 297 -27.30 -12.81 0.64
C ASN A 297 -27.52 -12.93 2.16
N LEU A 298 -27.01 -11.96 2.95
CA LEU A 298 -27.14 -11.99 4.42
C LEU A 298 -28.43 -11.33 4.91
N THR A 299 -28.87 -10.26 4.23
CA THR A 299 -29.98 -9.40 4.66
C THR A 299 -30.86 -8.98 3.50
N THR A 300 -30.46 -7.92 2.78
CA THR A 300 -31.30 -7.23 1.78
C THR A 300 -31.55 -8.01 0.51
N GLY A 301 -30.73 -8.98 0.18
CA GLY A 301 -30.88 -9.86 -0.99
C GLY A 301 -31.54 -11.19 -0.70
N VAL A 302 -31.94 -11.46 0.57
CA VAL A 302 -32.62 -12.69 0.96
C VAL A 302 -33.99 -12.80 0.27
N GLY A 303 -34.24 -13.93 -0.37
CA GLY A 303 -35.46 -14.18 -1.13
C GLY A 303 -35.54 -13.51 -2.50
N LEU A 304 -34.45 -12.85 -2.96
CA LEU A 304 -34.38 -12.20 -4.25
C LEU A 304 -33.80 -13.12 -5.34
N PRO A 305 -33.97 -12.79 -6.63
CA PRO A 305 -33.45 -13.58 -7.74
C PRO A 305 -31.95 -13.90 -7.66
N THR A 306 -31.15 -13.04 -7.02
CA THR A 306 -29.71 -13.21 -6.83
C THR A 306 -29.29 -14.38 -5.93
N GLU A 307 -30.23 -15.04 -5.21
CA GLU A 307 -29.95 -16.33 -4.57
C GLU A 307 -29.69 -17.46 -5.57
N ASN A 308 -30.26 -17.36 -6.78
CA ASN A 308 -30.02 -18.33 -7.83
C ASN A 308 -28.67 -18.10 -8.52
N LYS A 309 -27.80 -19.12 -8.53
CA LYS A 309 -26.47 -19.00 -9.17
C LYS A 309 -26.53 -18.68 -10.65
N LEU A 310 -27.55 -19.16 -11.38
CA LEU A 310 -27.70 -18.84 -12.81
C LEU A 310 -27.95 -17.35 -13.04
N VAL A 311 -28.68 -16.70 -12.12
CA VAL A 311 -28.88 -15.24 -12.15
C VAL A 311 -27.55 -14.53 -11.95
N ARG A 312 -26.73 -14.94 -10.96
CA ARG A 312 -25.43 -14.33 -10.71
C ARG A 312 -24.44 -14.55 -11.87
N GLN A 313 -24.46 -15.74 -12.48
CA GLN A 313 -23.69 -16.01 -13.70
C GLN A 313 -24.19 -15.15 -14.87
N ALA A 314 -25.50 -15.00 -15.04
CA ALA A 314 -26.08 -14.13 -16.07
C ALA A 314 -25.62 -12.69 -15.90
N MET A 315 -25.67 -12.14 -14.67
CA MET A 315 -25.19 -10.78 -14.38
C MET A 315 -23.69 -10.62 -14.68
N ASN A 316 -22.89 -11.67 -14.43
CA ASN A 316 -21.49 -11.67 -14.82
C ASN A 316 -21.30 -11.66 -16.36
N HIS A 317 -22.11 -12.38 -17.13
CA HIS A 317 -22.04 -12.38 -18.60
C HIS A 317 -22.64 -11.12 -19.23
N ALA A 318 -23.51 -10.39 -18.51
CA ALA A 318 -24.14 -9.18 -19.01
C ALA A 318 -23.21 -7.98 -19.08
N VAL A 319 -22.12 -7.92 -18.31
CA VAL A 319 -21.26 -6.73 -18.17
C VAL A 319 -20.07 -6.80 -19.12
N ASP A 320 -19.92 -5.82 -20.03
CA ASP A 320 -18.73 -5.61 -20.85
C ASP A 320 -17.64 -4.89 -20.07
N ARG A 321 -16.84 -5.69 -19.35
CA ARG A 321 -15.72 -5.18 -18.54
C ARG A 321 -14.61 -4.57 -19.37
N GLN A 322 -14.38 -5.13 -20.59
CA GLN A 322 -13.33 -4.59 -21.45
C GLN A 322 -13.69 -3.19 -21.91
N ALA A 323 -14.95 -2.97 -22.33
CA ALA A 323 -15.41 -1.63 -22.71
C ALA A 323 -15.34 -0.63 -21.53
N ILE A 324 -15.62 -1.07 -20.29
CA ILE A 324 -15.44 -0.24 -19.08
C ILE A 324 -13.96 0.11 -18.91
N VAL A 325 -13.06 -0.88 -18.99
CA VAL A 325 -11.61 -0.66 -18.82
C VAL A 325 -11.07 0.26 -19.92
N ASP A 326 -11.44 0.04 -21.17
CA ASP A 326 -11.00 0.86 -22.30
C ASP A 326 -11.54 2.30 -22.20
N GLY A 327 -12.82 2.46 -21.82
CA GLY A 327 -13.48 3.76 -21.79
C GLY A 327 -13.16 4.63 -20.57
N LEU A 328 -12.95 4.02 -19.40
CA LEU A 328 -12.77 4.76 -18.14
C LEU A 328 -11.32 4.74 -17.62
N PHE A 329 -10.50 3.80 -18.08
CA PHE A 329 -9.13 3.61 -17.60
C PHE A 329 -8.10 3.56 -18.73
N ASN A 330 -8.47 3.91 -19.96
CA ASN A 330 -7.59 3.88 -21.14
C ASN A 330 -6.87 2.51 -21.33
N GLY A 331 -7.53 1.41 -21.00
CA GLY A 331 -6.97 0.06 -21.05
C GLY A 331 -6.06 -0.30 -19.86
N HIS A 332 -5.88 0.58 -18.88
CA HIS A 332 -4.98 0.38 -17.76
C HIS A 332 -5.66 -0.29 -16.55
N ALA A 333 -6.21 -1.47 -16.78
CA ALA A 333 -6.65 -2.39 -15.73
C ALA A 333 -6.62 -3.82 -16.27
N ARG A 334 -6.43 -4.79 -15.40
CA ARG A 334 -6.55 -6.21 -15.73
C ARG A 334 -7.97 -6.68 -15.41
N LEU A 335 -8.62 -7.41 -16.31
CA LEU A 335 -9.91 -8.03 -16.00
C LEU A 335 -9.72 -9.09 -14.93
N SER A 336 -10.54 -9.05 -13.88
CA SER A 336 -10.46 -10.00 -12.77
C SER A 336 -11.18 -11.31 -13.12
N SER A 337 -10.52 -12.44 -12.87
CA SER A 337 -11.13 -13.77 -12.89
C SER A 337 -11.56 -14.24 -11.49
N GLY A 338 -11.28 -13.45 -10.42
CA GLY A 338 -11.59 -13.82 -9.05
C GLY A 338 -10.99 -12.86 -8.02
N PHE A 339 -10.86 -13.34 -6.79
CA PHE A 339 -10.34 -12.57 -5.65
C PHE A 339 -8.87 -12.89 -5.31
N VAL A 340 -8.26 -13.87 -5.97
CA VAL A 340 -6.82 -14.16 -5.88
C VAL A 340 -6.15 -13.49 -7.06
N THR A 341 -5.21 -12.58 -6.81
CA THR A 341 -4.50 -11.81 -7.84
C THR A 341 -3.16 -12.47 -8.20
N PRO A 342 -2.50 -12.10 -9.29
CA PRO A 342 -1.19 -12.66 -9.67
C PRO A 342 -0.10 -12.50 -8.60
N SER A 343 -0.23 -11.52 -7.70
CA SER A 343 0.70 -11.32 -6.59
C SER A 343 0.45 -12.26 -5.41
N ASN A 344 -0.64 -13.05 -5.43
CA ASN A 344 -1.02 -13.91 -4.31
C ASN A 344 -0.66 -15.38 -4.58
N LEU A 345 -0.36 -16.09 -3.51
CA LEU A 345 -0.17 -17.54 -3.54
C LEU A 345 -1.40 -18.24 -4.13
N GLY A 346 -1.19 -19.19 -5.01
CA GLY A 346 -2.25 -20.00 -5.58
C GLY A 346 -3.11 -19.29 -6.63
N PHE A 347 -2.68 -18.15 -7.17
CA PHE A 347 -3.32 -17.58 -8.36
C PHE A 347 -3.38 -18.61 -9.48
N ASP A 348 -4.55 -18.75 -10.10
CA ASP A 348 -4.75 -19.66 -11.22
C ASP A 348 -4.90 -18.90 -12.53
N GLU A 349 -3.79 -18.82 -13.29
CA GLU A 349 -3.76 -18.16 -14.60
C GLU A 349 -4.55 -18.89 -15.69
N SER A 350 -4.98 -20.14 -15.44
CA SER A 350 -5.82 -20.89 -16.38
C SER A 350 -7.29 -20.45 -16.34
N LEU A 351 -7.71 -19.74 -15.28
CA LEU A 351 -9.08 -19.25 -15.13
C LEU A 351 -9.25 -17.93 -15.88
N ALA A 352 -10.18 -17.90 -16.81
CA ALA A 352 -10.51 -16.70 -17.56
C ALA A 352 -11.62 -15.88 -16.87
N PRO A 353 -11.58 -14.54 -16.98
CA PRO A 353 -12.73 -13.69 -16.60
C PRO A 353 -13.99 -14.09 -17.38
N PHE A 354 -15.15 -13.82 -16.80
CA PHE A 354 -16.41 -14.02 -17.52
C PHE A 354 -16.41 -13.23 -18.84
N ALA A 355 -16.67 -13.90 -19.94
CA ALA A 355 -16.82 -13.25 -21.24
C ALA A 355 -18.12 -12.43 -21.27
N TYR A 356 -18.09 -11.25 -21.89
CA TYR A 356 -19.30 -10.50 -22.21
C TYR A 356 -20.11 -11.27 -23.25
N ASP A 357 -21.31 -11.68 -22.87
CA ASP A 357 -22.24 -12.45 -23.72
C ASP A 357 -23.67 -12.18 -23.23
N PRO A 358 -24.31 -11.10 -23.72
CA PRO A 358 -25.66 -10.75 -23.30
C PRO A 358 -26.73 -11.75 -23.75
N ASP A 359 -26.49 -12.53 -24.81
CA ASP A 359 -27.41 -13.59 -25.25
C ASP A 359 -27.37 -14.77 -24.28
N LYS A 360 -26.18 -15.18 -23.84
CA LYS A 360 -26.00 -16.17 -22.79
C LYS A 360 -26.62 -15.69 -21.47
N ALA A 361 -26.45 -14.40 -21.13
CA ALA A 361 -27.06 -13.83 -19.94
C ALA A 361 -28.60 -13.95 -19.96
N ARG A 362 -29.24 -13.61 -21.08
CA ARG A 362 -30.70 -13.78 -21.26
C ARG A 362 -31.14 -15.25 -21.20
N ALA A 363 -30.36 -16.15 -21.77
CA ALA A 363 -30.65 -17.58 -21.69
C ALA A 363 -30.60 -18.10 -20.26
N LEU A 364 -29.57 -17.73 -19.48
CA LEU A 364 -29.44 -18.09 -18.06
C LEU A 364 -30.57 -17.50 -17.21
N LEU A 365 -30.97 -16.23 -17.46
CA LEU A 365 -32.11 -15.61 -16.79
C LEU A 365 -33.41 -16.36 -17.07
N SER A 366 -33.64 -16.74 -18.33
CA SER A 366 -34.81 -17.54 -18.72
C SER A 366 -34.82 -18.91 -18.05
N GLU A 367 -33.68 -19.61 -18.00
CA GLU A 367 -33.52 -20.89 -17.30
C GLU A 367 -33.76 -20.74 -15.79
N ALA A 368 -33.33 -19.64 -15.21
CA ALA A 368 -33.55 -19.30 -13.80
C ALA A 368 -35.01 -18.92 -13.48
N GLY A 369 -35.88 -18.78 -14.48
CA GLY A 369 -37.30 -18.41 -14.30
C GLY A 369 -37.60 -16.92 -14.43
N PHE A 370 -36.65 -16.10 -14.93
CA PHE A 370 -36.77 -14.64 -15.09
C PHE A 370 -36.61 -14.21 -16.57
N PRO A 371 -37.40 -14.71 -17.52
CA PRO A 371 -37.25 -14.42 -18.97
C PRO A 371 -37.49 -12.94 -19.30
N ASP A 372 -38.28 -12.21 -18.48
CA ASP A 372 -38.57 -10.79 -18.64
C ASP A 372 -37.68 -9.90 -17.74
N GLY A 373 -36.71 -10.48 -17.05
CA GLY A 373 -35.86 -9.78 -16.08
C GLY A 373 -36.56 -9.47 -14.75
N PHE A 374 -35.99 -8.52 -14.00
CA PHE A 374 -36.51 -8.07 -12.70
C PHE A 374 -35.91 -6.71 -12.31
N SER A 375 -36.44 -6.11 -11.24
CA SER A 375 -35.88 -4.89 -10.66
C SER A 375 -35.14 -5.22 -9.36
N ILE A 376 -33.98 -4.56 -9.12
CA ILE A 376 -33.13 -4.81 -7.96
C ILE A 376 -32.42 -3.52 -7.53
N GLY A 377 -32.22 -3.33 -6.20
CA GLY A 377 -31.48 -2.20 -5.66
C GLY A 377 -29.97 -2.34 -5.82
N MET A 378 -29.29 -1.23 -6.13
CA MET A 378 -27.82 -1.14 -6.19
C MET A 378 -27.34 0.15 -5.54
N ALA A 379 -26.25 0.07 -4.75
CA ALA A 379 -25.56 1.24 -4.18
C ALA A 379 -24.07 1.23 -4.50
N CYS A 380 -23.49 2.44 -4.61
CA CYS A 380 -22.03 2.63 -4.76
C CYS A 380 -21.57 3.84 -3.94
N PRO A 381 -20.31 3.83 -3.43
CA PRO A 381 -19.77 4.96 -2.68
C PRO A 381 -19.36 6.10 -3.61
N VAL A 382 -19.52 7.36 -3.13
CA VAL A 382 -19.08 8.57 -3.83
C VAL A 382 -17.67 8.93 -3.38
N GLY A 383 -16.80 9.25 -4.35
CA GLY A 383 -15.45 9.77 -4.09
C GLY A 383 -14.47 8.81 -3.44
N ALA A 384 -14.87 7.53 -3.27
CA ALA A 384 -14.00 6.52 -2.64
C ALA A 384 -12.91 6.00 -3.59
N TYR A 385 -13.25 5.87 -4.87
CA TYR A 385 -12.40 5.25 -5.88
C TYR A 385 -12.47 6.02 -7.21
N THR A 386 -11.38 5.99 -7.97
CA THR A 386 -11.29 6.68 -9.26
C THR A 386 -12.31 6.13 -10.26
N ASN A 387 -13.14 6.99 -10.85
CA ASN A 387 -14.16 6.72 -11.87
C ASN A 387 -15.19 5.62 -11.46
N PHE A 388 -15.35 5.34 -10.16
CA PHE A 388 -16.15 4.20 -9.74
C PHE A 388 -17.65 4.44 -9.84
N GLU A 389 -18.09 5.69 -9.71
CA GLU A 389 -19.48 6.11 -9.96
C GLU A 389 -19.88 5.82 -11.42
N GLU A 390 -18.99 6.15 -12.36
CA GLU A 390 -19.18 5.87 -13.79
C GLU A 390 -19.17 4.36 -14.08
N VAL A 391 -18.31 3.61 -13.40
CA VAL A 391 -18.30 2.13 -13.48
C VAL A 391 -19.63 1.56 -13.02
N CYS A 392 -20.13 1.98 -11.86
CA CYS A 392 -21.42 1.54 -11.34
C CYS A 392 -22.58 1.87 -12.28
N GLN A 393 -22.58 3.08 -12.86
CA GLN A 393 -23.59 3.47 -13.83
C GLN A 393 -23.51 2.65 -15.12
N ALA A 394 -22.32 2.36 -15.62
CA ALA A 394 -22.12 1.50 -16.79
C ALA A 394 -22.64 0.08 -16.54
N ILE A 395 -22.37 -0.48 -15.35
CA ILE A 395 -22.87 -1.82 -14.97
C ILE A 395 -24.39 -1.83 -14.94
N ALA A 396 -25.03 -0.83 -14.33
CA ALA A 396 -26.48 -0.71 -14.32
C ALA A 396 -27.08 -0.66 -15.74
N ASN A 397 -26.43 0.04 -16.67
CA ASN A 397 -26.86 0.10 -18.08
C ASN A 397 -26.72 -1.28 -18.77
N TYR A 398 -25.60 -1.98 -18.60
CA TYR A 398 -25.41 -3.33 -19.14
C TYR A 398 -26.43 -4.33 -18.58
N LEU A 399 -26.73 -4.26 -17.29
CA LEU A 399 -27.76 -5.11 -16.68
C LEU A 399 -29.16 -4.80 -17.25
N ALA A 400 -29.46 -3.55 -17.54
CA ALA A 400 -30.73 -3.14 -18.15
C ALA A 400 -30.91 -3.71 -19.58
N GLU A 401 -29.83 -3.88 -20.35
CA GLU A 401 -29.86 -4.49 -21.68
C GLU A 401 -30.34 -5.95 -21.67
N VAL A 402 -30.20 -6.65 -20.56
CA VAL A 402 -30.65 -8.03 -20.37
C VAL A 402 -31.94 -8.13 -19.54
N GLY A 403 -32.60 -6.99 -19.24
CA GLY A 403 -33.87 -6.92 -18.51
C GLY A 403 -33.74 -6.74 -17.00
N ILE A 404 -32.54 -6.58 -16.44
CA ILE A 404 -32.34 -6.31 -15.00
C ILE A 404 -32.23 -4.81 -14.79
N THR A 405 -33.26 -4.20 -14.20
CA THR A 405 -33.34 -2.74 -14.00
C THR A 405 -33.06 -2.35 -12.55
N MET A 406 -32.54 -1.14 -12.35
CA MET A 406 -32.34 -0.63 -11.00
C MET A 406 -33.66 -0.22 -10.35
N GLU A 407 -33.83 -0.55 -9.07
CA GLU A 407 -34.99 -0.11 -8.28
C GLU A 407 -34.98 1.42 -8.17
N GLY A 408 -36.15 2.04 -8.40
CA GLY A 408 -36.25 3.51 -8.50
C GLY A 408 -35.70 4.10 -9.80
N GLY A 409 -35.13 3.29 -10.71
CA GLY A 409 -34.59 3.69 -12.00
C GLY A 409 -33.14 4.16 -11.99
N GLU A 410 -32.46 4.12 -10.85
CA GLU A 410 -31.09 4.66 -10.69
C GLU A 410 -30.26 3.88 -9.66
N VAL A 411 -28.94 3.99 -9.77
CA VAL A 411 -27.99 3.55 -8.75
C VAL A 411 -28.02 4.54 -7.58
N GLN A 412 -28.03 4.04 -6.35
CA GLN A 412 -27.91 4.87 -5.15
C GLN A 412 -26.45 5.24 -4.90
N PHE A 413 -26.08 6.49 -5.08
CA PHE A 413 -24.76 6.99 -4.74
C PHE A 413 -24.77 7.58 -3.32
N LEU A 414 -23.96 6.98 -2.44
CA LEU A 414 -23.89 7.34 -1.02
C LEU A 414 -22.52 7.95 -0.69
N GLU A 415 -22.53 8.97 0.16
CA GLU A 415 -21.29 9.52 0.72
C GLU A 415 -20.54 8.42 1.47
N SER A 416 -19.19 8.40 1.35
CA SER A 416 -18.35 7.27 1.78
C SER A 416 -18.54 6.88 3.25
N GLY A 417 -18.65 7.85 4.18
CA GLY A 417 -18.86 7.53 5.60
C GLY A 417 -20.19 6.81 5.84
N VAL A 418 -21.28 7.32 5.25
CA VAL A 418 -22.61 6.70 5.32
C VAL A 418 -22.61 5.32 4.65
N TYR A 419 -21.86 5.18 3.56
CA TYR A 419 -21.75 3.93 2.81
C TYR A 419 -21.13 2.83 3.69
N TRP A 420 -19.96 3.10 4.29
CA TRP A 420 -19.25 2.13 5.12
C TRP A 420 -20.01 1.78 6.41
N ASP A 421 -20.71 2.74 7.02
CA ASP A 421 -21.57 2.47 8.17
C ASP A 421 -22.71 1.49 7.82
N LYS A 422 -23.36 1.69 6.65
CA LYS A 422 -24.41 0.80 6.16
C LYS A 422 -23.89 -0.59 5.78
N GLU A 423 -22.71 -0.66 5.19
CA GLU A 423 -22.07 -1.93 4.83
C GLU A 423 -21.74 -2.74 6.10
N ALA A 424 -21.12 -2.12 7.08
CA ALA A 424 -20.83 -2.74 8.36
C ALA A 424 -22.11 -3.22 9.07
N ALA A 425 -23.21 -2.47 8.96
CA ALA A 425 -24.53 -2.84 9.48
C ALA A 425 -25.28 -3.86 8.60
N LYS A 426 -24.74 -4.25 7.41
CA LYS A 426 -25.39 -5.13 6.42
C LYS A 426 -26.67 -4.54 5.82
N GLU A 427 -26.78 -3.22 5.77
CA GLU A 427 -27.96 -2.47 5.33
C GLU A 427 -27.86 -1.93 3.89
N LEU A 428 -26.75 -2.20 3.18
CA LEU A 428 -26.64 -1.85 1.77
C LEU A 428 -27.64 -2.65 0.94
N PRO A 429 -28.08 -2.13 -0.24
CA PRO A 429 -28.96 -2.83 -1.16
C PRO A 429 -28.44 -4.21 -1.56
N PRO A 430 -29.28 -5.05 -2.22
CA PRO A 430 -28.90 -6.39 -2.69
C PRO A 430 -27.65 -6.44 -3.58
N LEU A 431 -27.38 -5.36 -4.32
CA LEU A 431 -26.13 -5.15 -5.06
C LEU A 431 -25.41 -3.94 -4.48
N PHE A 432 -24.10 -4.06 -4.33
CA PHE A 432 -23.31 -2.89 -3.95
C PHE A 432 -21.86 -2.98 -4.44
N GLY A 433 -21.29 -1.83 -4.79
CA GLY A 433 -19.96 -1.73 -5.37
C GLY A 433 -18.87 -1.54 -4.33
N ASP A 434 -17.81 -2.35 -4.37
CA ASP A 434 -16.68 -2.23 -3.46
C ASP A 434 -15.36 -2.66 -4.07
N SER A 435 -14.27 -2.55 -3.31
CA SER A 435 -12.96 -3.06 -3.64
C SER A 435 -12.21 -3.56 -2.41
N TRP A 436 -11.43 -4.62 -2.55
CA TRP A 436 -10.55 -5.12 -1.50
C TRP A 436 -9.10 -5.17 -1.94
N SER A 437 -8.21 -4.70 -1.08
CA SER A 437 -6.77 -5.00 -1.16
C SER A 437 -6.44 -6.15 -0.20
N ALA A 438 -5.30 -6.79 -0.38
CA ALA A 438 -4.78 -7.77 0.55
C ALA A 438 -3.38 -7.41 1.00
N SER A 439 -2.87 -8.12 2.00
CA SER A 439 -1.44 -8.14 2.31
C SER A 439 -0.68 -8.82 1.18
N VAL A 440 0.54 -8.35 0.90
CA VAL A 440 1.37 -8.90 -0.17
C VAL A 440 1.48 -10.41 -0.06
N GLY A 441 1.17 -11.10 -1.15
CA GLY A 441 1.38 -12.54 -1.32
C GLY A 441 0.28 -13.46 -0.78
N GLU A 442 -0.73 -12.97 -0.03
CA GLU A 442 -1.83 -13.81 0.49
C GLU A 442 -3.20 -13.17 0.26
N ALA A 443 -4.12 -13.95 -0.33
CA ALA A 443 -5.49 -13.49 -0.58
C ALA A 443 -6.44 -13.72 0.63
N LEU A 444 -6.06 -14.53 1.60
CA LEU A 444 -6.95 -14.95 2.70
C LEU A 444 -7.55 -13.77 3.50
N PRO A 445 -6.82 -12.69 3.85
CA PRO A 445 -7.41 -11.56 4.54
C PRO A 445 -8.52 -10.88 3.74
N ARG A 446 -8.33 -10.73 2.42
CA ARG A 446 -9.34 -10.18 1.50
C ARG A 446 -10.55 -11.09 1.38
N LEU A 447 -10.32 -12.38 1.22
CA LEU A 447 -11.38 -13.39 1.11
C LEU A 447 -12.21 -13.45 2.39
N ASN A 448 -11.58 -13.50 3.56
CA ASN A 448 -12.29 -13.46 4.85
C ASN A 448 -13.06 -12.14 5.00
N GLY A 449 -12.44 -11.00 4.70
CA GLY A 449 -13.10 -9.70 4.79
C GLY A 449 -14.37 -9.58 3.97
N ALA A 450 -14.38 -10.16 2.76
CA ALA A 450 -15.50 -10.07 1.82
C ALA A 450 -16.52 -11.22 1.93
N LEU A 451 -16.13 -12.39 2.49
CA LEU A 451 -16.92 -13.63 2.41
C LEU A 451 -17.23 -14.29 3.75
N ASP A 452 -16.66 -13.84 4.88
CA ASP A 452 -16.92 -14.46 6.20
C ASP A 452 -18.25 -13.99 6.82
N GLY A 453 -19.31 -14.05 6.05
CA GLY A 453 -20.69 -13.87 6.48
C GLY A 453 -20.91 -12.71 7.45
N MET A 454 -21.61 -12.97 8.56
CA MET A 454 -21.90 -11.97 9.59
C MET A 454 -20.70 -11.61 10.47
N ASN A 455 -19.58 -12.36 10.40
CA ASN A 455 -18.43 -12.15 11.28
C ASN A 455 -17.53 -11.00 10.80
N ALA A 456 -17.37 -10.83 9.47
CA ALA A 456 -16.60 -9.74 8.90
C ALA A 456 -17.48 -8.51 8.64
N SER A 457 -17.00 -7.33 9.06
CA SER A 457 -17.76 -6.06 8.95
C SER A 457 -18.20 -5.74 7.52
N TYR A 458 -17.36 -5.99 6.54
CA TYR A 458 -17.59 -5.64 5.14
C TYR A 458 -17.98 -6.84 4.26
N SER A 459 -18.23 -8.00 4.84
CA SER A 459 -18.77 -9.15 4.12
C SER A 459 -20.25 -8.99 3.82
N SER A 460 -20.67 -9.49 2.67
CA SER A 460 -22.08 -9.50 2.25
C SER A 460 -22.60 -10.89 1.89
N TRP A 461 -21.71 -11.88 1.96
CA TRP A 461 -21.96 -13.22 1.44
C TRP A 461 -21.71 -14.29 2.50
N SER A 462 -22.55 -15.32 2.54
CA SER A 462 -22.33 -16.54 3.30
C SER A 462 -22.61 -17.75 2.41
N ASP A 463 -21.64 -18.64 2.37
CA ASP A 463 -21.72 -19.90 1.63
C ASP A 463 -20.93 -20.95 2.44
N PRO A 464 -21.59 -22.01 2.97
CA PRO A 464 -20.92 -23.00 3.81
C PRO A 464 -19.74 -23.72 3.14
N GLU A 465 -19.74 -23.86 1.81
CA GLU A 465 -18.64 -24.47 1.07
C GLU A 465 -17.43 -23.53 1.02
N ILE A 466 -17.67 -22.23 0.75
CA ILE A 466 -16.63 -21.20 0.82
C ILE A 466 -16.05 -21.13 2.24
N ASP A 467 -16.89 -21.10 3.26
CA ASP A 467 -16.47 -21.05 4.67
C ASP A 467 -15.59 -22.26 5.03
N ALA A 468 -15.96 -23.46 4.57
CA ALA A 468 -15.16 -24.66 4.77
C ALA A 468 -13.79 -24.60 4.07
N MET A 469 -13.75 -24.13 2.81
CA MET A 469 -12.51 -23.95 2.07
C MET A 469 -11.61 -22.90 2.69
N LEU A 470 -12.13 -21.75 3.10
CA LEU A 470 -11.38 -20.69 3.78
C LEU A 470 -10.77 -21.17 5.10
N ASN A 471 -11.54 -21.92 5.90
CA ASN A 471 -11.04 -22.54 7.14
C ASN A 471 -9.92 -23.57 6.85
N GLN A 472 -10.04 -24.36 5.79
CA GLN A 472 -8.99 -25.30 5.40
C GLN A 472 -7.73 -24.58 4.92
N ILE A 473 -7.87 -23.52 4.10
CA ILE A 473 -6.76 -22.66 3.66
C ILE A 473 -6.05 -22.07 4.88
N ALA A 474 -6.80 -21.49 5.83
CA ALA A 474 -6.24 -20.84 7.03
C ALA A 474 -5.40 -21.79 7.91
N GLN A 475 -5.65 -23.09 7.86
CA GLN A 475 -4.97 -24.11 8.67
C GLN A 475 -3.90 -24.90 7.89
N THR A 476 -3.70 -24.61 6.60
CA THR A 476 -2.75 -25.34 5.73
C THR A 476 -1.44 -24.57 5.64
N PHE A 477 -0.44 -24.92 6.45
CA PHE A 477 0.85 -24.24 6.53
C PHE A 477 1.79 -24.57 5.36
N ASP A 478 1.62 -25.71 4.69
CA ASP A 478 2.36 -26.04 3.48
C ASP A 478 1.91 -25.18 2.30
N ASN A 479 2.84 -24.45 1.70
CA ASN A 479 2.54 -23.48 0.63
C ASN A 479 2.00 -24.16 -0.64
N GLU A 480 2.50 -25.34 -1.01
CA GLU A 480 2.05 -26.04 -2.23
C GLU A 480 0.61 -26.55 -2.05
N ALA A 481 0.34 -27.19 -0.90
CA ALA A 481 -1.01 -27.64 -0.57
C ALA A 481 -1.99 -26.47 -0.46
N ARG A 482 -1.59 -25.36 0.17
CA ARG A 482 -2.42 -24.16 0.29
C ARG A 482 -2.70 -23.50 -1.07
N ALA A 483 -1.69 -23.45 -1.96
CA ALA A 483 -1.88 -22.96 -3.32
C ALA A 483 -2.90 -23.80 -4.11
N ALA A 484 -2.92 -25.11 -3.93
CA ALA A 484 -3.91 -26.00 -4.54
C ALA A 484 -5.33 -25.68 -4.03
N LEU A 485 -5.50 -25.46 -2.73
CA LEU A 485 -6.79 -25.09 -2.13
C LEU A 485 -7.30 -23.72 -2.64
N TYR A 486 -6.42 -22.74 -2.82
CA TYR A 486 -6.80 -21.47 -3.45
C TYR A 486 -7.31 -21.66 -4.89
N LYS A 487 -6.71 -22.57 -5.66
CA LYS A 487 -7.20 -22.87 -7.03
C LYS A 487 -8.57 -23.54 -7.01
N GLU A 488 -8.80 -24.47 -6.09
CA GLU A 488 -10.12 -25.09 -5.90
C GLU A 488 -11.18 -24.04 -5.52
N LEU A 489 -10.87 -23.15 -4.58
CA LEU A 489 -11.76 -22.06 -4.19
C LEU A 489 -12.08 -21.12 -5.36
N GLN A 490 -11.07 -20.72 -6.15
CA GLN A 490 -11.29 -19.86 -7.32
C GLN A 490 -12.21 -20.52 -8.36
N ALA A 491 -12.01 -21.81 -8.63
CA ALA A 491 -12.87 -22.57 -9.55
C ALA A 491 -14.32 -22.65 -9.04
N TYR A 492 -14.50 -22.90 -7.74
CA TYR A 492 -15.82 -22.91 -7.10
C TYR A 492 -16.50 -21.54 -7.19
N MET A 493 -15.77 -20.45 -6.87
CA MET A 493 -16.31 -19.08 -6.92
C MET A 493 -16.61 -18.60 -8.33
N LEU A 494 -16.03 -19.17 -9.38
CA LEU A 494 -16.44 -18.91 -10.76
C LEU A 494 -17.73 -19.65 -11.13
N ASP A 495 -17.93 -20.89 -10.65
CA ASP A 495 -19.18 -21.62 -10.87
C ASP A 495 -20.33 -21.04 -10.02
N ASN A 496 -20.04 -20.62 -8.80
CA ASN A 496 -21.01 -20.03 -7.85
C ASN A 496 -20.60 -18.61 -7.44
N PRO A 497 -20.64 -17.61 -8.33
CA PRO A 497 -20.03 -16.31 -8.12
C PRO A 497 -20.73 -15.53 -7.00
N PRO A 498 -20.01 -15.13 -5.92
CA PRO A 498 -20.51 -14.23 -4.89
C PRO A 498 -20.47 -12.76 -5.33
N PHE A 499 -19.87 -12.47 -6.48
CA PHE A 499 -19.63 -11.13 -7.01
C PHE A 499 -19.88 -11.07 -8.53
N ILE A 500 -20.19 -9.86 -9.03
CA ILE A 500 -19.83 -9.50 -10.40
C ILE A 500 -18.38 -9.06 -10.32
N TYR A 501 -17.45 -9.88 -10.80
CA TYR A 501 -16.02 -9.56 -10.84
C TYR A 501 -15.78 -8.48 -11.88
N LEU A 502 -14.96 -7.49 -11.57
CA LEU A 502 -14.71 -6.37 -12.47
C LEU A 502 -13.25 -6.36 -12.96
N TYR A 503 -12.39 -5.69 -12.24
CA TYR A 503 -11.00 -5.48 -12.66
C TYR A 503 -10.06 -5.30 -11.46
N GLU A 504 -8.77 -5.40 -11.76
CA GLU A 504 -7.64 -5.06 -10.90
C GLU A 504 -6.96 -3.83 -11.51
N PRO A 505 -6.79 -2.74 -10.77
CA PRO A 505 -6.26 -1.51 -11.32
C PRO A 505 -4.75 -1.59 -11.56
N ILE A 506 -4.28 -0.83 -12.54
CA ILE A 506 -2.88 -0.45 -12.67
C ILE A 506 -2.69 0.87 -11.94
N SER A 507 -1.77 0.92 -10.98
CA SER A 507 -1.37 2.14 -10.29
C SER A 507 -0.29 2.88 -11.08
N PHE A 508 -0.33 4.22 -10.98
CA PHE A 508 0.63 5.11 -11.61
C PHE A 508 1.28 5.99 -10.56
N GLU A 509 2.60 6.02 -10.59
CA GLU A 509 3.41 6.95 -9.82
C GLU A 509 4.31 7.75 -10.77
N ALA A 510 4.51 9.02 -10.47
CA ALA A 510 5.51 9.83 -11.15
C ALA A 510 6.70 10.06 -10.23
N ILE A 511 7.89 9.83 -10.75
CA ILE A 511 9.14 10.08 -10.04
C ILE A 511 10.04 11.02 -10.81
N ASN A 512 10.74 11.90 -10.11
CA ASN A 512 11.78 12.70 -10.71
C ASN A 512 12.99 11.82 -11.07
N SER A 513 13.62 12.08 -12.22
CA SER A 513 14.78 11.31 -12.70
C SER A 513 16.01 11.34 -11.78
N ALA A 514 16.07 12.29 -10.84
CA ALA A 514 17.08 12.33 -9.79
C ALA A 514 16.91 11.20 -8.75
N VAL A 515 15.71 10.65 -8.59
CA VAL A 515 15.42 9.56 -7.63
C VAL A 515 16.02 8.24 -8.14
N GLN A 516 16.84 7.62 -7.31
CA GLN A 516 17.48 6.33 -7.59
C GLN A 516 17.14 5.31 -6.51
N GLY A 517 17.06 4.03 -6.88
CA GLY A 517 16.82 2.94 -5.93
C GLY A 517 15.36 2.80 -5.45
N TYR A 518 14.45 3.64 -5.93
CA TYR A 518 13.03 3.49 -5.60
C TYR A 518 12.38 2.34 -6.38
N VAL A 519 11.71 1.45 -5.66
CA VAL A 519 10.94 0.33 -6.23
C VAL A 519 9.52 0.40 -5.68
N PRO A 520 8.50 0.64 -6.52
CA PRO A 520 7.12 0.61 -6.08
C PRO A 520 6.68 -0.81 -5.72
N ASN A 521 5.70 -0.93 -4.85
CA ASN A 521 5.08 -2.22 -4.52
C ASN A 521 3.56 -2.21 -4.77
N SER A 522 3.00 -3.40 -4.93
CA SER A 522 1.57 -3.58 -5.24
C SER A 522 0.62 -3.08 -4.14
N VAL A 523 1.13 -2.82 -2.94
CA VAL A 523 0.34 -2.29 -1.81
C VAL A 523 0.49 -0.77 -1.64
N GLU A 524 1.15 -0.08 -2.57
CA GLU A 524 1.31 1.38 -2.60
C GLU A 524 1.96 1.96 -1.32
N GLN A 525 2.92 1.24 -0.75
CA GLN A 525 3.69 1.68 0.43
C GLN A 525 5.14 1.99 0.05
N TYR A 526 5.68 3.07 0.62
CA TYR A 526 7.06 3.48 0.39
C TYR A 526 8.04 2.77 1.31
N GLU A 527 9.15 2.31 0.73
CA GLU A 527 10.38 1.93 1.42
C GLU A 527 11.50 2.83 0.90
N LEU A 528 11.99 3.74 1.75
CA LEU A 528 12.89 4.80 1.32
C LEU A 528 14.33 4.66 1.82
N LYS A 529 14.65 3.63 2.60
CA LYS A 529 16.00 3.39 3.16
C LYS A 529 17.08 3.20 2.09
N ASP A 530 16.70 2.65 0.92
CA ASP A 530 17.60 2.39 -0.22
C ASP A 530 17.53 3.49 -1.30
N VAL A 531 16.69 4.51 -1.10
CA VAL A 531 16.51 5.60 -2.05
C VAL A 531 17.60 6.66 -1.89
N SER A 532 18.13 7.15 -3.01
CA SER A 532 19.08 8.26 -3.06
C SER A 532 18.70 9.28 -4.13
N LEU A 533 19.30 10.46 -4.10
CA LEU A 533 19.14 11.49 -5.12
C LEU A 533 20.46 11.71 -5.85
N ASN A 534 20.44 11.60 -7.17
CA ASN A 534 21.55 12.08 -8.00
C ASN A 534 21.59 13.61 -7.94
N GLN A 535 22.81 14.18 -7.73
CA GLN A 535 23.05 15.62 -7.72
C GLN A 535 23.05 16.21 -9.13
#